data_e18f94156310baf71aae771562c39fbf
#
_entry.id   e18f94156310baf71aae771562c39fbf
#
_cell.length_a   1.000
_cell.length_b   1.000
_cell.length_c   1.000
_cell.angle_alpha   90.00
_cell.angle_beta   90.00
_cell.angle_gamma   90.00
#
_symmetry.space_group_name_H-M   'P 1'
#
loop_
_entity.id
_entity.type
_entity.pdbx_description
1 polymer ?
#
loop_
_entity_poly.entity_id
_entity_poly.type
_entity_poly.pdbx_seq_one_letter_code
_entity_poly.pdbx_strand_id
1 'polypeptide(L)'
;MFASSLLGRILLVVVGALLLWALFAGETGASGPERTYRVRPGDTLWSIAERTFPGDPREGVWELRERNGLDSTTITPGQVLVVPT
;
A
#
# COMPACT_ATOMS: atom_id res chain seq x y z
N MET A 1 37.54 -21.96 -16.06
CA MET A 1 36.71 -21.43 -17.13
C MET A 1 35.26 -21.85 -17.03
N PHE A 2 34.98 -23.16 -16.91
CA PHE A 2 33.60 -23.61 -16.78
C PHE A 2 32.92 -23.04 -15.52
N ALA A 3 33.63 -22.98 -14.40
CA ALA A 3 33.12 -22.44 -13.18
C ALA A 3 32.75 -20.94 -13.31
N SER A 4 33.58 -20.18 -14.04
CA SER A 4 33.31 -18.75 -14.24
C SER A 4 32.13 -18.52 -15.17
N SER A 5 31.93 -19.36 -16.20
CA SER A 5 30.77 -19.21 -17.08
C SER A 5 29.48 -19.62 -16.37
N LEU A 6 29.53 -20.60 -15.49
CA LEU A 6 28.41 -20.99 -14.69
C LEU A 6 28.03 -19.89 -13.68
N LEU A 7 29.02 -19.32 -13.02
CA LEU A 7 28.83 -18.19 -12.10
C LEU A 7 28.26 -16.98 -12.83
N GLY A 8 28.75 -16.70 -14.05
CA GLY A 8 28.23 -15.64 -14.88
C GLY A 8 26.75 -15.84 -15.24
N ARG A 9 26.37 -17.06 -15.55
CA ARG A 9 24.97 -17.41 -15.85
C ARG A 9 24.09 -17.27 -14.63
N ILE A 10 24.57 -17.74 -13.49
CA ILE A 10 23.82 -17.61 -12.23
C ILE A 10 23.67 -16.14 -11.89
N LEU A 11 24.73 -15.35 -12.04
CA LEU A 11 24.67 -13.92 -11.77
C LEU A 11 23.67 -13.20 -12.70
N LEU A 12 23.67 -13.55 -13.99
CA LEU A 12 22.71 -12.98 -14.94
C LEU A 12 21.27 -13.32 -14.57
N VAL A 13 21.00 -14.54 -14.16
CA VAL A 13 19.67 -14.96 -13.74
C VAL A 13 19.23 -14.22 -12.49
N VAL A 14 20.12 -14.09 -11.52
CA VAL A 14 19.82 -13.36 -10.28
C VAL A 14 19.56 -11.88 -10.55
N VAL A 15 20.40 -11.25 -11.36
CA VAL A 15 20.21 -9.83 -11.73
C VAL A 15 18.92 -9.66 -12.52
N GLY A 16 18.64 -10.54 -13.46
CA GLY A 16 17.39 -10.51 -14.21
C GLY A 16 16.16 -10.68 -13.33
N ALA A 17 16.22 -11.59 -12.38
CA ALA A 17 15.13 -11.81 -11.43
C ALA A 17 14.90 -10.58 -10.53
N LEU A 18 15.97 -9.96 -10.07
CA LEU A 18 15.90 -8.74 -9.26
C LEU A 18 15.31 -7.59 -10.06
N LEU A 19 15.71 -7.43 -11.31
CA LEU A 19 15.17 -6.38 -12.17
C LEU A 19 13.68 -6.60 -12.45
N LEU A 20 13.29 -7.82 -12.75
CA LEU A 20 11.88 -8.15 -12.95
C LEU A 20 11.07 -7.89 -11.68
N TRP A 21 11.59 -8.31 -10.54
CA TRP A 21 10.91 -8.08 -9.26
C TRP A 21 10.74 -6.58 -8.97
N ALA A 22 11.77 -5.79 -9.25
CA ALA A 22 11.70 -4.34 -9.06
C ALA A 22 10.65 -3.70 -9.98
N LEU A 23 10.55 -4.16 -11.23
CA LEU A 23 9.54 -3.68 -12.17
C LEU A 23 8.14 -4.04 -11.72
N PHE A 24 7.92 -5.28 -11.31
CA PHE A 24 6.61 -5.72 -10.83
C PHE A 24 6.25 -5.07 -9.49
N ALA A 25 7.20 -4.93 -8.58
CA ALA A 25 6.97 -4.25 -7.32
C ALA A 25 6.57 -2.78 -7.55
N GLY A 26 7.20 -2.14 -8.54
CA GLY A 26 6.84 -0.78 -8.92
C GLY A 26 5.42 -0.68 -9.47
N GLU A 27 5.03 -1.62 -10.31
CA GLU A 27 3.68 -1.66 -10.88
C GLU A 27 2.63 -1.94 -9.81
N THR A 28 2.89 -2.88 -8.91
CA THR A 28 1.97 -3.17 -7.83
C THR A 28 1.83 -2.01 -6.86
N GLY A 29 2.90 -1.27 -6.62
CA GLY A 29 2.85 -0.05 -5.81
C GLY A 29 2.06 1.06 -6.49
N ALA A 30 2.00 1.06 -7.82
CA ALA A 30 1.29 2.05 -8.61
C ALA A 30 -0.15 1.67 -8.93
N SER A 31 -0.64 0.54 -8.48
CA SER A 31 -1.99 0.06 -8.79
C SER A 31 -3.10 0.85 -8.12
N GLY A 32 -2.85 2.04 -7.75
CA GLY A 32 -3.78 2.98 -7.16
C GLY A 32 -2.98 4.00 -6.39
N PRO A 33 -3.04 5.27 -6.78
CA PRO A 33 -2.37 6.28 -5.98
C PRO A 33 -2.96 6.27 -4.57
N GLU A 34 -2.11 6.05 -3.60
CA GLU A 34 -2.48 6.06 -2.20
C GLU A 34 -1.97 7.35 -1.57
N ARG A 35 -2.78 7.93 -0.74
CA ARG A 35 -2.40 9.07 0.08
C ARG A 35 -2.34 8.65 1.53
N THR A 36 -1.54 9.35 2.30
CA THR A 36 -1.58 9.23 3.74
C THR A 36 -2.38 10.40 4.32
N TYR A 37 -3.15 10.09 5.35
CA TYR A 37 -3.94 11.08 6.06
C TYR A 37 -3.61 10.99 7.54
N ARG A 38 -3.27 12.11 8.14
CA ARG A 38 -3.04 12.16 9.59
C ARG A 38 -4.34 12.50 10.29
N VAL A 39 -4.75 11.64 11.20
CA VAL A 39 -5.97 11.82 11.98
C VAL A 39 -5.86 13.07 12.86
N ARG A 40 -6.87 13.92 12.81
CA ARG A 40 -6.97 15.13 13.61
C ARG A 40 -7.90 14.89 14.80
N PRO A 41 -7.77 15.68 15.88
CA PRO A 41 -8.73 15.60 16.97
C PRO A 41 -10.16 15.80 16.45
N GLY A 42 -11.07 14.92 16.86
CA GLY A 42 -12.46 14.94 16.43
C GLY A 42 -12.75 14.14 15.16
N ASP A 43 -11.74 13.65 14.46
CA ASP A 43 -11.95 12.81 13.28
C ASP A 43 -12.44 11.43 13.67
N THR A 44 -13.33 10.89 12.84
CA THR A 44 -13.79 9.51 12.93
C THR A 44 -13.56 8.83 11.58
N LEU A 45 -13.53 7.49 11.57
CA LEU A 45 -13.46 6.77 10.30
C LEU A 45 -14.63 7.11 9.39
N TRP A 46 -15.79 7.36 9.97
CA TRP A 46 -16.97 7.76 9.21
C TRP A 46 -16.75 9.10 8.52
N SER A 47 -16.27 10.12 9.26
CA SER A 47 -16.04 11.44 8.68
C SER A 47 -14.95 11.42 7.61
N ILE A 48 -13.92 10.61 7.82
CA ILE A 48 -12.85 10.45 6.82
C ILE A 48 -13.41 9.74 5.58
N ALA A 49 -14.22 8.69 5.78
CA ALA A 49 -14.84 7.95 4.69
C ALA A 49 -15.76 8.84 3.86
N GLU A 50 -16.55 9.68 4.49
CA GLU A 50 -17.44 10.62 3.78
C GLU A 50 -16.68 11.56 2.86
N ARG A 51 -15.50 12.01 3.27
CA ARG A 51 -14.68 12.93 2.47
C ARG A 51 -13.86 12.22 1.39
N THR A 52 -13.53 10.95 1.62
CA THR A 52 -12.57 10.23 0.78
C THR A 52 -13.24 9.34 -0.25
N PHE A 53 -14.38 8.75 0.10
CA PHE A 53 -15.08 7.81 -0.76
C PHE A 53 -16.39 8.42 -1.24
N PRO A 54 -16.62 8.45 -2.56
CA PRO A 54 -17.94 8.76 -3.06
C PRO A 54 -18.88 7.59 -2.81
N GLY A 55 -20.11 7.86 -2.43
CA GLY A 55 -21.12 6.83 -2.22
C GLY A 55 -21.35 6.52 -0.75
N ASP A 56 -21.53 5.25 -0.41
CA ASP A 56 -21.90 4.84 0.94
C ASP A 56 -20.70 4.93 1.90
N PRO A 57 -20.79 5.77 2.96
CA PRO A 57 -19.71 5.87 3.95
C PRO A 57 -19.40 4.55 4.67
N ARG A 58 -20.36 3.64 4.77
CA ARG A 58 -20.13 2.32 5.39
C ARG A 58 -19.10 1.51 4.63
N GLU A 59 -19.19 1.52 3.32
CA GLU A 59 -18.19 0.85 2.47
C GLU A 59 -16.83 1.52 2.62
N GLY A 60 -16.81 2.84 2.70
CA GLY A 60 -15.59 3.60 2.92
C GLY A 60 -14.92 3.28 4.25
N VAL A 61 -15.69 3.18 5.32
CA VAL A 61 -15.19 2.77 6.64
C VAL A 61 -14.59 1.37 6.57
N TRP A 62 -15.29 0.45 5.94
CA TRP A 62 -14.80 -0.91 5.79
C TRP A 62 -13.49 -0.97 5.01
N GLU A 63 -13.41 -0.24 3.89
CA GLU A 63 -12.17 -0.16 3.11
C GLU A 63 -11.01 0.46 3.90
N LEU A 64 -11.27 1.51 4.65
CA LEU A 64 -10.24 2.12 5.49
C LEU A 64 -9.72 1.13 6.53
N ARG A 65 -10.59 0.36 7.15
CA ARG A 65 -10.19 -0.67 8.10
C ARG A 65 -9.35 -1.76 7.44
N GLU A 66 -9.77 -2.23 6.29
CA GLU A 66 -9.04 -3.26 5.54
C GLU A 66 -7.66 -2.78 5.12
N ARG A 67 -7.58 -1.59 4.54
CA ARG A 67 -6.30 -1.04 4.06
C ARG A 67 -5.31 -0.78 5.17
N ASN A 68 -5.78 -0.46 6.35
CA ASN A 68 -4.93 -0.08 7.47
C ASN A 68 -4.81 -1.16 8.55
N GLY A 69 -5.40 -2.33 8.32
CA GLY A 69 -5.35 -3.44 9.28
C GLY A 69 -5.97 -3.10 10.62
N LEU A 70 -7.06 -2.34 10.61
CA LEU A 70 -7.72 -1.90 11.85
C LEU A 70 -8.77 -2.93 12.29
N ASP A 71 -8.71 -3.32 13.56
CA ASP A 71 -9.67 -4.24 14.14
C ASP A 71 -10.97 -3.57 14.52
N SER A 72 -10.96 -2.25 14.71
CA SER A 72 -12.12 -1.50 15.12
C SER A 72 -12.17 -0.17 14.39
N THR A 73 -13.23 0.60 14.62
CA THR A 73 -13.39 1.95 14.08
C THR A 73 -12.69 3.02 14.91
N THR A 74 -12.04 2.62 16.00
CA THR A 74 -11.35 3.57 16.89
C THR A 74 -10.04 4.01 16.27
N ILE A 75 -9.87 5.31 16.14
CA ILE A 75 -8.64 5.95 15.67
C ILE A 75 -8.20 7.00 16.67
N THR A 76 -6.91 7.30 16.63
CA THR A 76 -6.29 8.24 17.59
C THR A 76 -5.75 9.43 16.84
N PRO A 77 -5.89 10.65 17.37
CA PRO A 77 -5.28 11.84 16.75
C PRO A 77 -3.78 11.63 16.58
N GLY A 78 -3.26 12.00 15.43
CA GLY A 78 -1.87 11.79 15.06
C GLY A 78 -1.59 10.48 14.35
N GLN A 79 -2.52 9.54 14.38
CA GLN A 79 -2.40 8.28 13.64
C GLN A 79 -2.40 8.56 12.14
N VAL A 80 -1.56 7.84 11.40
CA VAL A 80 -1.48 7.98 9.95
C VAL A 80 -2.26 6.83 9.31
N LEU A 81 -3.19 7.18 8.43
CA LEU A 81 -4.00 6.23 7.69
C LEU A 81 -3.65 6.28 6.22
N VAL A 82 -3.65 5.13 5.57
CA VAL A 82 -3.55 5.03 4.12
C VAL A 82 -4.97 5.17 3.56
N VAL A 83 -5.15 6.14 2.69
CA VAL A 83 -6.44 6.40 2.05
C VAL A 83 -6.27 6.34 0.54
N PRO A 84 -7.26 5.86 -0.22
CA PRO A 84 -7.23 5.92 -1.68
C PRO A 84 -7.43 7.35 -2.17
N THR A 85 -6.86 7.66 -3.31
CA THR A 85 -7.08 8.95 -3.96
C THR A 85 -8.28 8.95 -4.86
#